data_8c821a1f741e5df7ce9981cc2783e814
#
_entry.id   8c821a1f741e5df7ce9981cc2783e814
#
_cell.length_a   1.000
_cell.length_b   1.000
_cell.length_c   1.000
_cell.angle_alpha   90.00
_cell.angle_beta   90.00
_cell.angle_gamma   90.00
#
_symmetry.space_group_name_H-M   'P 1'
#
loop_
_entity.id
_entity.type
_entity.pdbx_description
1 polymer ?
#
loop_
_entity_poly.entity_id
_entity_poly.type
_entity_poly.pdbx_seq_one_letter_code
_entity_poly.pdbx_strand_id
1 'polypeptide(L)'
;MSLRSAVEEKIAALREQCASKYPLPALRIGDKTAALSIVQGGMGVGISMSSLAAAVAREGGIGVIAANAIGMIEADYYDDPAAANVRALRRELREARRKSNGLIGVNIMVAVDCFHELLDAAVEEKADVLFLGAGLPIKGIPVGAIREAGVRVVPIVSSGRAARLIFRSWEKHYGDIPDGVVVEGPRAGGHLGFKPDQIDHPDFRLERIVPEVVEALREFEARWNRSLPVIAAGGIFTGEDIFRFLKLGAKGVQLGTRFVATDECDADVRFKQAYVDCR
;
A
#
# COMPACT_ATOMS: atom_id res chain seq x y z
N MET A 1 -16.02 25.99 24.55
CA MET A 1 -15.33 25.29 23.41
C MET A 1 -13.98 24.86 23.91
N SER A 2 -13.62 23.55 23.83
CA SER A 2 -12.32 23.10 24.29
C SER A 2 -11.22 23.56 23.31
N LEU A 3 -9.99 23.71 23.78
CA LEU A 3 -8.83 24.03 22.92
C LEU A 3 -8.72 23.05 21.75
N ARG A 4 -9.03 21.78 21.99
CA ARG A 4 -9.05 20.71 20.99
C ARG A 4 -10.08 20.97 19.88
N SER A 5 -11.32 21.36 20.24
CA SER A 5 -12.38 21.68 19.28
C SER A 5 -12.01 22.89 18.40
N ALA A 6 -11.40 23.93 18.97
CA ALA A 6 -10.96 25.10 18.21
C ALA A 6 -9.81 24.79 17.24
N VAL A 7 -8.91 23.88 17.63
CA VAL A 7 -7.83 23.41 16.75
C VAL A 7 -8.39 22.56 15.61
N GLU A 8 -9.33 21.66 15.88
CA GLU A 8 -9.98 20.82 14.88
C GLU A 8 -10.75 21.65 13.84
N GLU A 9 -11.52 22.68 14.27
CA GLU A 9 -12.19 23.62 13.38
C GLU A 9 -11.21 24.40 12.49
N LYS A 10 -10.10 24.86 13.06
CA LYS A 10 -9.08 25.60 12.31
C LYS A 10 -8.37 24.71 11.29
N ILE A 11 -8.12 23.46 11.64
CA ILE A 11 -7.56 22.46 10.71
C ILE A 11 -8.54 22.17 9.57
N ALA A 12 -9.83 22.00 9.87
CA ALA A 12 -10.86 21.79 8.85
C ALA A 12 -10.95 22.96 7.88
N ALA A 13 -10.97 24.20 8.38
CA ALA A 13 -11.00 25.40 7.55
C ALA A 13 -9.74 25.54 6.67
N LEU A 14 -8.56 25.25 7.20
CA LEU A 14 -7.32 25.25 6.42
C LEU A 14 -7.31 24.16 5.35
N ARG A 15 -7.83 22.96 5.65
CA ARG A 15 -7.99 21.86 4.67
C ARG A 15 -8.88 22.29 3.51
N GLU A 16 -10.03 22.87 3.79
CA GLU A 16 -10.97 23.36 2.78
C GLU A 16 -10.34 24.45 1.91
N GLN A 17 -9.66 25.41 2.52
CA GLN A 17 -8.95 26.48 1.81
C GLN A 17 -7.81 25.93 0.93
N CYS A 18 -7.04 24.97 1.43
CA CYS A 18 -5.97 24.34 0.65
C CYS A 18 -6.53 23.49 -0.51
N ALA A 19 -7.57 22.70 -0.26
CA ALA A 19 -8.20 21.85 -1.29
C ALA A 19 -8.81 22.67 -2.42
N SER A 20 -9.43 23.82 -2.12
CA SER A 20 -9.99 24.69 -3.15
C SER A 20 -8.92 25.38 -4.00
N LYS A 21 -7.79 25.76 -3.40
CA LYS A 21 -6.71 26.50 -4.07
C LYS A 21 -5.71 25.59 -4.77
N TYR A 22 -5.47 24.40 -4.21
CA TYR A 22 -4.48 23.42 -4.69
C TYR A 22 -5.08 22.01 -4.65
N PRO A 23 -5.97 21.65 -5.60
CA PRO A 23 -6.57 20.34 -5.61
C PRO A 23 -5.47 19.27 -5.77
N LEU A 24 -5.35 18.39 -4.78
CA LEU A 24 -4.47 17.24 -4.87
C LEU A 24 -5.02 16.26 -5.91
N PRO A 25 -4.16 15.67 -6.74
CA PRO A 25 -4.62 14.67 -7.68
C PRO A 25 -5.17 13.44 -6.93
N ALA A 26 -6.33 12.95 -7.36
CA ALA A 26 -6.85 11.68 -6.87
C ALA A 26 -6.00 10.52 -7.40
N LEU A 27 -5.85 9.46 -6.60
CA LEU A 27 -5.23 8.21 -7.04
C LEU A 27 -6.31 7.26 -7.54
N ARG A 28 -6.21 6.88 -8.81
CA ARG A 28 -7.13 5.92 -9.43
C ARG A 28 -6.43 4.59 -9.71
N ILE A 29 -7.00 3.49 -9.20
CA ILE A 29 -6.53 2.12 -9.40
C ILE A 29 -7.71 1.32 -9.97
N GLY A 30 -7.73 1.11 -11.27
CA GLY A 30 -8.89 0.55 -11.97
C GLY A 30 -10.14 1.44 -11.79
N ASP A 31 -11.19 0.90 -11.19
CA ASP A 31 -12.42 1.62 -10.83
C ASP A 31 -12.40 2.24 -9.42
N LYS A 32 -11.39 1.95 -8.62
CA LYS A 32 -11.23 2.51 -7.28
C LYS A 32 -10.58 3.89 -7.34
N THR A 33 -11.10 4.84 -6.59
CA THR A 33 -10.57 6.21 -6.56
C THR A 33 -10.41 6.67 -5.12
N ALA A 34 -9.17 6.95 -4.71
CA ALA A 34 -8.84 7.62 -3.47
C ALA A 34 -8.78 9.13 -3.72
N ALA A 35 -9.39 9.94 -2.85
CA ALA A 35 -9.38 11.40 -2.97
C ALA A 35 -7.98 12.00 -2.81
N LEU A 36 -7.13 11.34 -2.01
CA LEU A 36 -5.73 11.70 -1.83
C LEU A 36 -4.84 10.67 -2.53
N SER A 37 -3.77 11.15 -3.17
CA SER A 37 -2.76 10.31 -3.81
C SER A 37 -1.78 9.68 -2.81
N ILE A 38 -2.29 9.25 -1.65
CA ILE A 38 -1.53 8.70 -0.54
C ILE A 38 -2.01 7.29 -0.21
N VAL A 39 -1.07 6.36 -0.15
CA VAL A 39 -1.24 4.99 0.36
C VAL A 39 -0.48 4.87 1.66
N GLN A 40 -1.12 4.42 2.72
CA GLN A 40 -0.40 3.99 3.91
C GLN A 40 0.12 2.57 3.67
N GLY A 41 1.43 2.40 3.63
CA GLY A 41 2.06 1.12 3.37
C GLY A 41 1.80 0.10 4.49
N GLY A 42 1.54 -1.15 4.11
CA GLY A 42 1.34 -2.22 5.07
C GLY A 42 2.61 -2.51 5.87
N MET A 43 2.56 -2.31 7.17
CA MET A 43 3.66 -2.56 8.11
C MET A 43 3.28 -3.71 9.05
N GLY A 44 3.92 -4.87 8.89
CA GLY A 44 3.86 -6.00 9.82
C GLY A 44 4.87 -5.82 10.95
N VAL A 45 4.75 -6.44 12.08
CA VAL A 45 3.67 -7.25 12.63
C VAL A 45 2.89 -6.40 13.63
N GLY A 46 1.55 -6.36 13.50
CA GLY A 46 0.72 -5.62 14.46
C GLY A 46 0.84 -4.08 14.40
N ILE A 47 1.46 -3.52 13.35
CA ILE A 47 1.65 -2.07 13.19
C ILE A 47 0.52 -1.48 12.36
N SER A 48 0.22 -2.08 11.19
CA SER A 48 -0.85 -1.65 10.30
C SER A 48 -2.02 -2.63 10.39
N MET A 49 -2.97 -2.33 11.24
CA MET A 49 -4.20 -3.11 11.42
C MET A 49 -5.42 -2.24 11.10
N SER A 50 -6.56 -2.59 11.64
CA SER A 50 -7.84 -1.94 11.32
C SER A 50 -7.93 -0.48 11.73
N SER A 51 -7.27 -0.06 12.83
CA SER A 51 -7.40 1.32 13.31
C SER A 51 -6.68 2.29 12.41
N LEU A 52 -5.41 2.01 12.10
CA LEU A 52 -4.63 2.84 11.18
C LEU A 52 -5.22 2.85 9.77
N ALA A 53 -5.54 1.66 9.23
CA ALA A 53 -6.09 1.54 7.89
C ALA A 53 -7.40 2.31 7.74
N ALA A 54 -8.32 2.18 8.71
CA ALA A 54 -9.58 2.91 8.69
C ALA A 54 -9.40 4.42 8.84
N ALA A 55 -8.44 4.88 9.66
CA ALA A 55 -8.16 6.30 9.83
C ALA A 55 -7.68 6.94 8.51
N VAL A 56 -6.72 6.31 7.84
CA VAL A 56 -6.22 6.78 6.54
C VAL A 56 -7.33 6.77 5.47
N ALA A 57 -8.14 5.71 5.45
CA ALA A 57 -9.25 5.60 4.51
C ALA A 57 -10.33 6.68 4.72
N ARG A 58 -10.64 7.06 5.97
CA ARG A 58 -11.55 8.17 6.28
C ARG A 58 -11.06 9.52 5.79
N GLU A 59 -9.74 9.72 5.80
CA GLU A 59 -9.12 10.95 5.30
C GLU A 59 -9.00 10.99 3.76
N GLY A 60 -9.48 9.93 3.07
CA GLY A 60 -9.50 9.88 1.61
C GLY A 60 -8.25 9.28 0.97
N GLY A 61 -7.32 8.74 1.74
CA GLY A 61 -6.21 7.91 1.26
C GLY A 61 -6.61 6.44 1.12
N ILE A 62 -5.64 5.57 0.83
CA ILE A 62 -5.81 4.11 0.89
C ILE A 62 -5.15 3.61 2.17
N GLY A 63 -5.96 3.12 3.12
CA GLY A 63 -5.46 2.46 4.32
C GLY A 63 -5.16 0.98 4.04
N VAL A 64 -4.04 0.47 4.52
CA VAL A 64 -3.59 -0.88 4.17
C VAL A 64 -3.32 -1.72 5.42
N ILE A 65 -3.97 -2.87 5.52
CA ILE A 65 -3.73 -3.87 6.55
C ILE A 65 -2.56 -4.77 6.10
N ALA A 66 -1.58 -4.99 6.97
CA ALA A 66 -0.47 -5.91 6.72
C ALA A 66 -0.85 -7.33 7.16
N ALA A 67 -1.01 -8.24 6.21
CA ALA A 67 -1.45 -9.61 6.48
C ALA A 67 -0.35 -10.53 7.03
N ASN A 68 0.91 -10.18 6.80
CA ASN A 68 2.03 -11.04 7.23
C ASN A 68 2.10 -11.14 8.75
N ALA A 69 2.03 -12.37 9.27
CA ALA A 69 2.08 -12.70 10.70
C ALA A 69 1.05 -11.90 11.55
N ILE A 70 -0.05 -11.49 10.95
CA ILE A 70 -1.12 -10.71 11.61
C ILE A 70 -1.75 -11.47 12.77
N GLY A 71 -1.72 -12.82 12.72
CA GLY A 71 -2.22 -13.70 13.77
C GLY A 71 -1.32 -13.82 15.00
N MET A 72 -0.10 -13.27 15.01
CA MET A 72 0.81 -13.35 16.17
C MET A 72 0.24 -12.75 17.46
N ILE A 73 -0.82 -11.96 17.37
CA ILE A 73 -1.56 -11.43 18.52
C ILE A 73 -2.59 -12.42 19.10
N GLU A 74 -2.87 -13.51 18.36
CA GLU A 74 -3.78 -14.57 18.82
C GLU A 74 -3.09 -15.51 19.81
N ALA A 75 -3.80 -15.94 20.85
CA ALA A 75 -3.24 -16.81 21.89
C ALA A 75 -2.81 -18.19 21.37
N ASP A 76 -3.47 -18.68 20.32
CA ASP A 76 -3.25 -19.98 19.67
C ASP A 76 -2.38 -19.91 18.41
N TYR A 77 -1.69 -18.78 18.19
CA TYR A 77 -0.89 -18.57 16.97
C TYR A 77 0.13 -19.69 16.73
N TYR A 78 0.81 -20.15 17.78
CA TYR A 78 1.87 -21.15 17.64
C TYR A 78 1.33 -22.58 17.47
N ASP A 79 0.03 -22.82 17.70
CA ASP A 79 -0.61 -24.11 17.44
C ASP A 79 -0.94 -24.27 15.94
N ASP A 80 -1.47 -23.20 15.30
CA ASP A 80 -1.75 -23.14 13.87
C ASP A 80 -1.59 -21.71 13.34
N PRO A 81 -0.37 -21.32 12.95
CA PRO A 81 -0.09 -19.97 12.46
C PRO A 81 -0.90 -19.56 11.21
N ALA A 82 -1.18 -20.49 10.30
CA ALA A 82 -1.93 -20.20 9.09
C ALA A 82 -3.39 -19.87 9.40
N ALA A 83 -4.06 -20.71 10.19
CA ALA A 83 -5.43 -20.46 10.61
C ALA A 83 -5.56 -19.18 11.47
N ALA A 84 -4.61 -18.92 12.37
CA ALA A 84 -4.58 -17.71 13.18
C ALA A 84 -4.45 -16.45 12.31
N ASN A 85 -3.56 -16.46 11.31
CA ASN A 85 -3.39 -15.36 10.38
C ASN A 85 -4.67 -15.07 9.57
N VAL A 86 -5.33 -16.10 9.06
CA VAL A 86 -6.58 -15.97 8.30
C VAL A 86 -7.70 -15.40 9.17
N ARG A 87 -7.88 -15.91 10.40
CA ARG A 87 -8.89 -15.40 11.34
C ARG A 87 -8.65 -13.93 11.69
N ALA A 88 -7.39 -13.59 12.01
CA ALA A 88 -7.02 -12.23 12.36
C ALA A 88 -7.24 -11.28 11.16
N LEU A 89 -6.81 -11.65 9.96
CA LEU A 89 -7.01 -10.83 8.76
C LEU A 89 -8.49 -10.56 8.49
N ARG A 90 -9.35 -11.59 8.56
CA ARG A 90 -10.80 -11.41 8.40
C ARG A 90 -11.39 -10.47 9.44
N ARG A 91 -10.99 -10.63 10.70
CA ARG A 91 -11.44 -9.76 11.78
C ARG A 91 -11.03 -8.32 11.51
N GLU A 92 -9.78 -8.08 11.19
CA GLU A 92 -9.25 -6.72 10.97
C GLU A 92 -9.89 -6.04 9.75
N LEU A 93 -10.16 -6.78 8.67
CA LEU A 93 -10.88 -6.25 7.51
C LEU A 93 -12.30 -5.83 7.88
N ARG A 94 -13.05 -6.68 8.60
CA ARG A 94 -14.41 -6.34 9.07
C ARG A 94 -14.41 -5.15 10.01
N GLU A 95 -13.43 -5.06 10.92
CA GLU A 95 -13.26 -3.92 11.81
C GLU A 95 -12.98 -2.63 11.05
N ALA A 96 -12.06 -2.66 10.07
CA ALA A 96 -11.75 -1.51 9.25
C ALA A 96 -12.99 -1.02 8.47
N ARG A 97 -13.78 -1.94 7.91
CA ARG A 97 -15.05 -1.62 7.23
C ARG A 97 -16.10 -1.01 8.16
N ARG A 98 -16.17 -1.45 9.42
CA ARG A 98 -17.08 -0.83 10.41
C ARG A 98 -16.65 0.61 10.76
N LYS A 99 -15.35 0.89 10.71
CA LYS A 99 -14.78 2.19 11.07
C LYS A 99 -14.71 3.18 9.90
N SER A 100 -14.73 2.71 8.65
CA SER A 100 -14.57 3.56 7.46
C SER A 100 -15.29 3.00 6.23
N ASN A 101 -15.86 3.91 5.44
CA ASN A 101 -16.37 3.62 4.08
C ASN A 101 -15.33 3.90 2.98
N GLY A 102 -14.11 4.32 3.34
CA GLY A 102 -13.03 4.59 2.39
C GLY A 102 -12.34 3.31 1.89
N LEU A 103 -11.31 3.47 1.08
CA LEU A 103 -10.60 2.34 0.46
C LEU A 103 -9.69 1.63 1.45
N ILE A 104 -9.89 0.32 1.61
CA ILE A 104 -9.08 -0.56 2.45
C ILE A 104 -8.34 -1.56 1.56
N GLY A 105 -7.00 -1.49 1.60
CA GLY A 105 -6.13 -2.45 0.96
C GLY A 105 -5.60 -3.51 1.93
N VAL A 106 -5.02 -4.56 1.36
CA VAL A 106 -4.28 -5.60 2.10
C VAL A 106 -2.91 -5.77 1.46
N ASN A 107 -1.86 -5.70 2.27
CA ASN A 107 -0.51 -6.05 1.84
C ASN A 107 -0.23 -7.52 2.19
N ILE A 108 0.15 -8.31 1.19
CA ILE A 108 0.46 -9.74 1.34
C ILE A 108 1.84 -10.01 0.75
N MET A 109 2.69 -10.68 1.51
CA MET A 109 3.98 -11.16 1.02
C MET A 109 3.78 -12.43 0.20
N VAL A 110 4.30 -12.44 -1.04
CA VAL A 110 4.18 -13.60 -1.96
C VAL A 110 4.96 -14.82 -1.46
N ALA A 111 6.03 -14.60 -0.71
CA ALA A 111 6.94 -15.65 -0.25
C ALA A 111 6.55 -16.32 1.08
N VAL A 112 5.36 -16.06 1.62
CA VAL A 112 4.90 -16.73 2.86
C VAL A 112 4.13 -18.01 2.55
N ASP A 113 4.22 -19.00 3.43
CA ASP A 113 3.61 -20.32 3.22
C ASP A 113 2.08 -20.25 3.11
N CYS A 114 1.42 -19.39 3.89
CA CYS A 114 -0.03 -19.19 3.87
C CYS A 114 -0.50 -18.09 2.89
N PHE A 115 0.26 -17.85 1.79
CA PHE A 115 -0.05 -16.80 0.81
C PHE A 115 -1.45 -16.94 0.22
N HIS A 116 -1.81 -18.15 -0.21
CA HIS A 116 -3.09 -18.39 -0.88
C HIS A 116 -4.27 -18.22 0.08
N GLU A 117 -4.16 -18.71 1.30
CA GLU A 117 -5.19 -18.61 2.33
C GLU A 117 -5.42 -17.15 2.73
N LEU A 118 -4.36 -16.35 2.83
CA LEU A 118 -4.47 -14.90 3.09
C LEU A 118 -5.07 -14.16 1.91
N LEU A 119 -4.71 -14.54 0.69
CA LEU A 119 -5.26 -13.96 -0.53
C LEU A 119 -6.76 -14.23 -0.64
N ASP A 120 -7.18 -15.49 -0.44
CA ASP A 120 -8.58 -15.90 -0.46
C ASP A 120 -9.37 -15.15 0.62
N ALA A 121 -8.85 -15.07 1.84
CA ALA A 121 -9.49 -14.31 2.92
C ALA A 121 -9.68 -12.84 2.56
N ALA A 122 -8.67 -12.19 1.96
CA ALA A 122 -8.75 -10.81 1.56
C ALA A 122 -9.77 -10.58 0.43
N VAL A 123 -9.88 -11.53 -0.51
CA VAL A 123 -10.84 -11.48 -1.62
C VAL A 123 -12.27 -11.70 -1.11
N GLU A 124 -12.49 -12.69 -0.26
CA GLU A 124 -13.81 -12.99 0.33
C GLU A 124 -14.33 -11.85 1.21
N GLU A 125 -13.45 -11.20 1.98
CA GLU A 125 -13.78 -10.01 2.80
C GLU A 125 -13.80 -8.72 1.96
N LYS A 126 -13.66 -8.83 0.62
CA LYS A 126 -13.79 -7.75 -0.35
C LYS A 126 -12.84 -6.56 -0.05
N ALA A 127 -11.56 -6.85 0.15
CA ALA A 127 -10.56 -5.78 0.14
C ALA A 127 -10.66 -4.99 -1.17
N ASP A 128 -10.41 -3.67 -1.16
CA ASP A 128 -10.47 -2.87 -2.39
C ASP A 128 -9.24 -3.11 -3.27
N VAL A 129 -8.06 -3.22 -2.65
CA VAL A 129 -6.78 -3.36 -3.35
C VAL A 129 -5.88 -4.36 -2.62
N LEU A 130 -5.27 -5.26 -3.38
CA LEU A 130 -4.21 -6.16 -2.92
C LEU A 130 -2.85 -5.60 -3.33
N PHE A 131 -1.98 -5.35 -2.37
CA PHE A 131 -0.58 -4.98 -2.58
C PHE A 131 0.29 -6.21 -2.37
N LEU A 132 0.85 -6.75 -3.47
CA LEU A 132 1.60 -8.01 -3.46
C LEU A 132 3.10 -7.74 -3.56
N GLY A 133 3.83 -8.04 -2.48
CA GLY A 133 5.27 -7.77 -2.35
C GLY A 133 6.08 -8.96 -1.83
N ALA A 134 7.37 -8.75 -1.54
CA ALA A 134 8.30 -9.78 -1.08
C ALA A 134 8.28 -11.03 -1.97
N GLY A 135 8.37 -10.83 -3.28
CA GLY A 135 8.30 -11.83 -4.33
C GLY A 135 7.56 -11.29 -5.55
N LEU A 136 7.64 -12.01 -6.67
CA LEU A 136 6.98 -11.61 -7.90
C LEU A 136 5.69 -12.42 -8.09
N PRO A 137 4.49 -11.81 -8.10
CA PRO A 137 3.22 -12.52 -8.26
C PRO A 137 2.99 -12.89 -9.75
N ILE A 138 3.81 -13.81 -10.27
CA ILE A 138 3.80 -14.18 -11.70
C ILE A 138 2.96 -15.41 -12.02
N LYS A 139 2.71 -16.28 -11.04
CA LYS A 139 1.92 -17.51 -11.20
C LYS A 139 1.11 -17.81 -9.93
N GLY A 140 0.08 -18.65 -10.06
CA GLY A 140 -0.73 -19.08 -8.91
C GLY A 140 -1.66 -18.00 -8.36
N ILE A 141 -1.90 -16.91 -9.09
CA ILE A 141 -2.84 -15.87 -8.66
C ILE A 141 -4.23 -16.20 -9.22
N PRO A 142 -5.27 -16.29 -8.38
CA PRO A 142 -6.64 -16.59 -8.80
C PRO A 142 -7.31 -15.33 -9.40
N VAL A 143 -6.78 -14.86 -10.54
CA VAL A 143 -7.18 -13.58 -11.15
C VAL A 143 -8.69 -13.52 -11.41
N GLY A 144 -9.32 -14.62 -11.88
CA GLY A 144 -10.77 -14.68 -12.10
C GLY A 144 -11.57 -14.33 -10.85
N ALA A 145 -11.31 -15.04 -9.74
CA ALA A 145 -12.00 -14.80 -8.46
C ALA A 145 -11.74 -13.37 -7.91
N ILE A 146 -10.52 -12.86 -8.05
CA ILE A 146 -10.16 -11.49 -7.66
C ILE A 146 -11.01 -10.47 -8.45
N ARG A 147 -11.15 -10.67 -9.77
CA ARG A 147 -11.93 -9.78 -10.63
C ARG A 147 -13.43 -9.85 -10.35
N GLU A 148 -13.96 -11.06 -10.14
CA GLU A 148 -15.37 -11.26 -9.75
C GLU A 148 -15.71 -10.57 -8.42
N ALA A 149 -14.80 -10.60 -7.46
CA ALA A 149 -14.94 -9.88 -6.19
C ALA A 149 -14.80 -8.36 -6.32
N GLY A 150 -14.40 -7.83 -7.48
CA GLY A 150 -14.16 -6.40 -7.71
C GLY A 150 -12.89 -5.87 -7.04
N VAL A 151 -11.95 -6.75 -6.71
CA VAL A 151 -10.69 -6.42 -6.05
C VAL A 151 -9.63 -6.03 -7.09
N ARG A 152 -8.78 -5.05 -6.78
CA ARG A 152 -7.67 -4.59 -7.63
C ARG A 152 -6.36 -5.15 -7.13
N VAL A 153 -5.41 -5.35 -8.05
CA VAL A 153 -4.08 -5.92 -7.72
C VAL A 153 -2.97 -4.96 -8.15
N VAL A 154 -2.11 -4.65 -7.20
CA VAL A 154 -0.96 -3.75 -7.37
C VAL A 154 0.29 -4.46 -6.85
N PRO A 155 1.11 -5.05 -7.72
CA PRO A 155 2.38 -5.64 -7.30
C PRO A 155 3.37 -4.55 -6.86
N ILE A 156 4.29 -4.94 -5.96
CA ILE A 156 5.38 -4.12 -5.49
C ILE A 156 6.65 -4.53 -6.24
N VAL A 157 7.33 -3.57 -6.85
CA VAL A 157 8.52 -3.78 -7.67
C VAL A 157 9.64 -2.80 -7.31
N SER A 158 10.88 -3.14 -7.66
CA SER A 158 12.07 -2.29 -7.48
C SER A 158 12.75 -1.89 -8.80
N SER A 159 12.13 -2.19 -9.96
CA SER A 159 12.69 -1.86 -11.27
C SER A 159 11.65 -1.99 -12.39
N GLY A 160 11.87 -1.32 -13.52
CA GLY A 160 11.07 -1.48 -14.74
C GLY A 160 11.15 -2.88 -15.32
N ARG A 161 12.29 -3.57 -15.15
CA ARG A 161 12.44 -4.99 -15.55
C ARG A 161 11.48 -5.89 -14.78
N ALA A 162 11.37 -5.73 -13.47
CA ALA A 162 10.45 -6.51 -12.64
C ALA A 162 8.99 -6.22 -13.03
N ALA A 163 8.63 -4.96 -13.25
CA ALA A 163 7.31 -4.57 -13.72
C ALA A 163 6.96 -5.27 -15.05
N ARG A 164 7.81 -5.14 -16.08
CA ARG A 164 7.60 -5.82 -17.36
C ARG A 164 7.45 -7.34 -17.22
N LEU A 165 8.25 -7.98 -16.37
CA LEU A 165 8.16 -9.42 -16.15
C LEU A 165 6.81 -9.84 -15.59
N ILE A 166 6.30 -9.14 -14.58
CA ILE A 166 4.99 -9.41 -13.99
C ILE A 166 3.89 -9.21 -15.03
N PHE A 167 3.87 -8.06 -15.70
CA PHE A 167 2.82 -7.73 -16.67
C PHE A 167 2.77 -8.70 -17.84
N ARG A 168 3.93 -9.05 -18.45
CA ARG A 168 4.00 -10.05 -19.52
C ARG A 168 3.58 -11.45 -19.03
N SER A 169 3.93 -11.79 -17.80
CA SER A 169 3.51 -13.07 -17.22
C SER A 169 1.99 -13.12 -17.04
N TRP A 170 1.38 -12.03 -16.56
CA TRP A 170 -0.06 -11.93 -16.41
C TRP A 170 -0.79 -12.00 -17.74
N GLU A 171 -0.35 -11.24 -18.75
CA GLU A 171 -0.88 -11.32 -20.12
C GLU A 171 -0.88 -12.77 -20.63
N LYS A 172 0.26 -13.46 -20.46
CA LYS A 172 0.44 -14.82 -20.96
C LYS A 172 -0.41 -15.86 -20.24
N HIS A 173 -0.51 -15.77 -18.91
CA HIS A 173 -1.12 -16.84 -18.10
C HIS A 173 -2.59 -16.58 -17.77
N TYR A 174 -3.00 -15.33 -17.73
CA TYR A 174 -4.34 -14.96 -17.26
C TYR A 174 -5.15 -14.17 -18.31
N GLY A 175 -4.53 -13.71 -19.40
CA GLY A 175 -5.20 -12.81 -20.36
C GLY A 175 -5.66 -11.50 -19.69
N ASP A 176 -4.92 -11.04 -18.69
CA ASP A 176 -5.20 -9.82 -17.93
C ASP A 176 -3.87 -9.17 -17.47
N ILE A 177 -3.93 -7.98 -16.89
CA ILE A 177 -2.79 -7.27 -16.32
C ILE A 177 -3.10 -6.73 -14.91
N PRO A 178 -2.09 -6.51 -14.05
CA PRO A 178 -2.28 -5.77 -12.79
C PRO A 178 -2.85 -4.38 -12.99
N ASP A 179 -3.42 -3.79 -11.93
CA ASP A 179 -4.11 -2.49 -11.99
C ASP A 179 -3.19 -1.28 -11.73
N GLY A 180 -1.92 -1.49 -11.52
CA GLY A 180 -0.88 -0.51 -11.26
C GLY A 180 0.33 -1.15 -10.62
N VAL A 181 1.28 -0.38 -10.12
CA VAL A 181 2.46 -0.87 -9.37
C VAL A 181 2.84 0.08 -8.23
N VAL A 182 3.33 -0.48 -7.12
CA VAL A 182 4.14 0.26 -6.16
C VAL A 182 5.61 0.08 -6.55
N VAL A 183 6.35 1.18 -6.57
CA VAL A 183 7.80 1.17 -6.83
C VAL A 183 8.52 1.48 -5.54
N GLU A 184 9.21 0.49 -4.99
CA GLU A 184 10.03 0.66 -3.80
C GLU A 184 11.48 0.98 -4.17
N GLY A 185 11.98 2.10 -3.62
CA GLY A 185 13.38 2.46 -3.67
C GLY A 185 14.18 1.84 -2.52
N PRO A 186 15.52 2.01 -2.51
CA PRO A 186 16.39 1.40 -1.50
C PRO A 186 16.18 1.95 -0.07
N ARG A 187 15.45 3.05 0.09
CA ARG A 187 15.06 3.62 1.38
C ARG A 187 13.69 3.14 1.88
N ALA A 188 13.08 2.17 1.20
CA ALA A 188 11.90 1.49 1.72
C ALA A 188 12.27 0.59 2.90
N GLY A 189 11.31 0.30 3.76
CA GLY A 189 11.48 -0.66 4.85
C GLY A 189 11.10 -2.08 4.42
N GLY A 190 11.47 -3.08 5.23
CA GLY A 190 11.11 -4.47 5.01
C GLY A 190 12.03 -5.22 4.04
N HIS A 191 11.45 -6.03 3.15
CA HIS A 191 12.21 -6.86 2.20
C HIS A 191 12.60 -6.04 0.98
N LEU A 192 13.87 -5.66 0.87
CA LEU A 192 14.37 -4.84 -0.21
C LEU A 192 14.76 -5.68 -1.43
N GLY A 193 14.37 -5.21 -2.62
CA GLY A 193 14.81 -5.76 -3.90
C GLY A 193 16.20 -5.28 -4.35
N PHE A 194 17.06 -4.85 -3.41
CA PHE A 194 18.37 -4.27 -3.66
C PHE A 194 19.46 -5.02 -2.89
N LYS A 195 20.66 -5.08 -3.47
CA LYS A 195 21.85 -5.56 -2.78
C LYS A 195 22.40 -4.46 -1.85
N PRO A 196 23.19 -4.80 -0.81
CA PRO A 196 23.76 -3.81 0.11
C PRO A 196 24.54 -2.70 -0.57
N ASP A 197 25.31 -3.00 -1.61
CA ASP A 197 26.12 -2.06 -2.40
C ASP A 197 25.27 -1.13 -3.29
N GLN A 198 23.99 -1.43 -3.46
CA GLN A 198 23.05 -0.63 -4.27
C GLN A 198 22.29 0.41 -3.45
N ILE A 199 22.24 0.27 -2.12
CA ILE A 199 21.38 1.09 -1.26
C ILE A 199 21.70 2.59 -1.38
N ASP A 200 22.98 2.96 -1.38
CA ASP A 200 23.43 4.35 -1.49
C ASP A 200 23.86 4.73 -2.92
N HIS A 201 23.80 3.80 -3.85
CA HIS A 201 24.27 4.02 -5.21
C HIS A 201 23.30 4.93 -5.98
N PRO A 202 23.79 6.00 -6.67
CA PRO A 202 22.91 6.99 -7.34
C PRO A 202 21.96 6.42 -8.39
N ASP A 203 22.34 5.34 -9.07
CA ASP A 203 21.52 4.75 -10.13
C ASP A 203 20.29 3.99 -9.61
N PHE A 204 20.31 3.61 -8.32
CA PHE A 204 19.19 2.92 -7.67
C PHE A 204 18.30 3.87 -6.85
N ARG A 205 18.52 5.19 -6.92
CA ARG A 205 17.64 6.15 -6.26
C ARG A 205 16.23 6.08 -6.82
N LEU A 206 15.24 6.26 -5.95
CA LEU A 206 13.83 6.20 -6.32
C LEU A 206 13.49 7.20 -7.45
N GLU A 207 14.15 8.36 -7.48
CA GLU A 207 14.02 9.37 -8.53
C GLU A 207 14.44 8.89 -9.93
N ARG A 208 15.27 7.85 -10.01
CA ARG A 208 15.66 7.18 -11.25
C ARG A 208 14.69 6.05 -11.61
N ILE A 209 14.31 5.26 -10.60
CA ILE A 209 13.51 4.05 -10.81
C ILE A 209 12.06 4.42 -11.19
N VAL A 210 11.47 5.47 -10.59
CA VAL A 210 10.09 5.85 -10.88
C VAL A 210 9.87 6.16 -12.37
N PRO A 211 10.65 7.04 -13.03
CA PRO A 211 10.50 7.28 -14.48
C PRO A 211 10.75 6.02 -15.33
N GLU A 212 11.70 5.16 -14.94
CA GLU A 212 11.96 3.88 -15.62
C GLU A 212 10.73 2.98 -15.59
N VAL A 213 10.06 2.88 -14.45
CA VAL A 213 8.85 2.06 -14.31
C VAL A 213 7.67 2.68 -15.04
N VAL A 214 7.50 4.01 -14.99
CA VAL A 214 6.48 4.70 -15.78
C VAL A 214 6.65 4.39 -17.27
N GLU A 215 7.87 4.48 -17.79
CA GLU A 215 8.14 4.16 -19.19
C GLU A 215 7.91 2.68 -19.50
N ALA A 216 8.26 1.80 -18.55
CA ALA A 216 8.04 0.35 -18.69
C ALA A 216 6.58 -0.05 -18.83
N LEU A 217 5.65 0.73 -18.25
CA LEU A 217 4.21 0.43 -18.29
C LEU A 217 3.49 1.00 -19.51
N ARG A 218 4.06 1.96 -20.23
CA ARG A 218 3.41 2.60 -21.40
C ARG A 218 2.97 1.60 -22.48
N GLU A 219 3.78 0.55 -22.73
CA GLU A 219 3.44 -0.47 -23.73
C GLU A 219 2.15 -1.22 -23.35
N PHE A 220 1.93 -1.45 -22.04
CA PHE A 220 0.75 -2.13 -21.51
C PHE A 220 -0.46 -1.19 -21.45
N GLU A 221 -0.27 0.08 -21.06
CA GLU A 221 -1.32 1.09 -21.07
C GLU A 221 -1.92 1.25 -22.47
N ALA A 222 -1.05 1.36 -23.48
CA ALA A 222 -1.47 1.50 -24.88
C ALA A 222 -2.19 0.24 -25.38
N ARG A 223 -1.66 -0.95 -25.07
CA ARG A 223 -2.22 -2.23 -25.54
C ARG A 223 -3.57 -2.55 -24.91
N TRP A 224 -3.72 -2.26 -23.62
CA TRP A 224 -4.91 -2.59 -22.85
C TRP A 224 -5.90 -1.42 -22.74
N ASN A 225 -5.56 -0.25 -23.26
CA ASN A 225 -6.32 1.00 -23.11
C ASN A 225 -6.73 1.26 -21.65
N ARG A 226 -5.77 1.07 -20.73
CA ARG A 226 -5.96 1.20 -19.27
C ARG A 226 -4.87 2.10 -18.70
N SER A 227 -5.23 2.98 -17.77
CA SER A 227 -4.25 3.73 -17.00
C SER A 227 -3.67 2.84 -15.89
N LEU A 228 -2.35 2.82 -15.76
CA LEU A 228 -1.60 2.01 -14.83
C LEU A 228 -0.81 2.92 -13.87
N PRO A 229 -1.40 3.30 -12.73
CA PRO A 229 -0.73 4.20 -11.80
C PRO A 229 0.55 3.57 -11.24
N VAL A 230 1.62 4.39 -11.24
CA VAL A 230 2.85 4.13 -10.52
C VAL A 230 2.78 4.85 -9.18
N ILE A 231 2.98 4.13 -8.07
CA ILE A 231 2.95 4.63 -6.70
C ILE A 231 4.38 4.57 -6.17
N ALA A 232 4.98 5.71 -5.87
CA ALA A 232 6.36 5.77 -5.38
C ALA A 232 6.43 5.46 -3.88
N ALA A 233 7.40 4.66 -3.43
CA ALA A 233 7.58 4.25 -2.04
C ALA A 233 9.05 4.24 -1.61
N GLY A 234 9.31 4.62 -0.36
CA GLY A 234 10.64 4.59 0.25
C GLY A 234 11.30 5.97 0.36
N GLY A 235 11.52 6.42 1.60
CA GLY A 235 12.15 7.70 1.89
C GLY A 235 11.28 8.93 1.62
N ILE A 236 9.97 8.76 1.49
CA ILE A 236 8.99 9.85 1.28
C ILE A 236 8.39 10.21 2.64
N PHE A 237 8.50 11.47 3.05
CA PHE A 237 8.07 11.90 4.38
C PHE A 237 7.30 13.23 4.38
N THR A 238 7.66 14.16 3.52
CA THR A 238 7.09 15.52 3.44
C THR A 238 6.18 15.70 2.23
N GLY A 239 5.37 16.76 2.23
CA GLY A 239 4.59 17.17 1.05
C GLY A 239 5.48 17.53 -0.15
N GLU A 240 6.69 18.05 0.10
CA GLU A 240 7.67 18.32 -0.95
C GLU A 240 8.16 17.03 -1.62
N ASP A 241 8.42 15.99 -0.82
CA ASP A 241 8.78 14.67 -1.37
C ASP A 241 7.63 14.13 -2.23
N ILE A 242 6.39 14.20 -1.76
CA ILE A 242 5.21 13.78 -2.52
C ILE A 242 5.17 14.50 -3.87
N PHE A 243 5.26 15.83 -3.86
CA PHE A 243 5.21 16.64 -5.06
C PHE A 243 6.36 16.32 -6.04
N ARG A 244 7.57 16.05 -5.52
CA ARG A 244 8.72 15.62 -6.32
C ARG A 244 8.40 14.36 -7.13
N PHE A 245 7.86 13.32 -6.51
CA PHE A 245 7.55 12.07 -7.19
C PHE A 245 6.35 12.18 -8.14
N LEU A 246 5.35 13.00 -7.81
CA LEU A 246 4.26 13.31 -8.75
C LEU A 246 4.78 13.98 -10.02
N LYS A 247 5.75 14.91 -9.91
CA LYS A 247 6.42 15.52 -11.08
C LYS A 247 7.21 14.52 -11.91
N LEU A 248 7.75 13.47 -11.31
CA LEU A 248 8.48 12.40 -12.00
C LEU A 248 7.55 11.37 -12.67
N GLY A 249 6.24 11.57 -12.60
CA GLY A 249 5.24 10.76 -13.28
C GLY A 249 4.50 9.76 -12.40
N ALA A 250 4.85 9.64 -11.11
CA ALA A 250 4.04 8.87 -10.16
C ALA A 250 2.62 9.46 -10.08
N LYS A 251 1.63 8.59 -9.82
CA LYS A 251 0.23 8.99 -9.60
C LYS A 251 -0.15 9.00 -8.13
N GLY A 252 0.72 8.50 -7.28
CA GLY A 252 0.57 8.50 -5.83
C GLY A 252 1.87 8.13 -5.15
N VAL A 253 1.85 8.17 -3.82
CA VAL A 253 2.98 7.79 -2.97
C VAL A 253 2.53 6.83 -1.88
N GLN A 254 3.44 5.94 -1.46
CA GLN A 254 3.23 5.07 -0.31
C GLN A 254 4.19 5.48 0.81
N LEU A 255 3.65 5.69 2.00
CA LEU A 255 4.40 6.06 3.19
C LEU A 255 4.14 5.03 4.31
N GLY A 256 5.19 4.70 5.06
CA GLY A 256 5.11 3.84 6.24
C GLY A 256 5.43 4.62 7.51
N THR A 257 6.70 4.96 7.70
CA THR A 257 7.27 5.59 8.92
C THR A 257 6.47 6.80 9.42
N ARG A 258 5.93 7.62 8.50
CA ARG A 258 5.14 8.81 8.84
C ARG A 258 3.89 8.48 9.66
N PHE A 259 3.33 7.29 9.49
CA PHE A 259 2.12 6.86 10.18
C PHE A 259 2.38 6.13 11.51
N VAL A 260 3.63 5.69 11.78
CA VAL A 260 3.94 4.88 12.97
C VAL A 260 3.69 5.64 14.27
N ALA A 261 4.12 6.90 14.34
CA ALA A 261 4.01 7.73 15.56
C ALA A 261 2.68 8.47 15.65
N THR A 262 1.58 7.88 15.14
CA THR A 262 0.22 8.42 15.24
C THR A 262 -0.58 7.68 16.31
N ASP A 263 -1.62 8.31 16.83
CA ASP A 263 -2.52 7.69 17.82
C ASP A 263 -3.26 6.49 17.20
N GLU A 264 -3.61 6.59 15.92
CA GLU A 264 -4.36 5.58 15.18
C GLU A 264 -3.53 4.34 14.80
N CYS A 265 -2.20 4.43 14.81
CA CYS A 265 -1.34 3.28 14.58
C CYS A 265 -1.56 2.21 15.64
N ASP A 266 -1.73 0.96 15.21
CA ASP A 266 -2.07 -0.17 16.08
C ASP A 266 -0.88 -0.70 16.90
N ALA A 267 0.33 -0.21 16.64
CA ALA A 267 1.55 -0.63 17.33
C ALA A 267 1.54 -0.25 18.83
N ASP A 268 2.23 -1.06 19.65
CA ASP A 268 2.46 -0.77 21.07
C ASP A 268 3.06 0.65 21.25
N VAL A 269 2.63 1.34 22.30
CA VAL A 269 3.07 2.72 22.57
C VAL A 269 4.59 2.84 22.72
N ARG A 270 5.27 1.82 23.24
CA ARG A 270 6.73 1.80 23.38
C ARG A 270 7.42 1.75 22.00
N PHE A 271 6.83 1.05 21.04
CA PHE A 271 7.31 1.03 19.65
C PHE A 271 7.16 2.41 19.00
N LYS A 272 6.01 3.07 19.17
CA LYS A 272 5.76 4.44 18.70
C LYS A 272 6.75 5.43 19.33
N GLN A 273 6.98 5.30 20.64
CA GLN A 273 7.91 6.18 21.36
C GLN A 273 9.34 6.06 20.85
N ALA A 274 9.78 4.86 20.46
CA ALA A 274 11.10 4.68 19.87
C ALA A 274 11.30 5.47 18.57
N TYR A 275 10.23 5.65 17.77
CA TYR A 275 10.27 6.51 16.58
C TYR A 275 10.32 7.99 16.92
N VAL A 276 9.63 8.41 17.98
CA VAL A 276 9.65 9.81 18.46
C VAL A 276 11.01 10.17 19.04
N ASP A 277 11.64 9.24 19.75
CA ASP A 277 12.95 9.45 20.41
C ASP A 277 14.13 9.28 19.45
N CYS A 278 13.92 8.72 18.27
CA CYS A 278 14.96 8.51 17.27
C CYS A 278 15.46 9.87 16.74
N ARG A 279 16.81 10.08 16.82
CA ARG A 279 17.49 11.31 16.38
C ARG A 279 18.20 11.08 15.06
#